data_d843d0e873ebcd67725316a346a501c0
#
_entry.id   d843d0e873ebcd67725316a346a501c0
#
_cell.length_a   1.000
_cell.length_b   1.000
_cell.length_c   1.000
_cell.angle_alpha   90.00
_cell.angle_beta   90.00
_cell.angle_gamma   90.00
#
_symmetry.space_group_name_H-M   'P 1'
#
loop_
_entity.id
_entity.type
_entity.pdbx_description
1 polymer ?
#
loop_
_entity_poly.entity_id
_entity_poly.type
_entity_poly.pdbx_seq_one_letter_code
_entity_poly.pdbx_strand_id
1 'polypeptide(L)'
;MKKSIEIIGKNRKALNLCLIIANLVVLAILGFVLFQRHNTKSEQVAKAEKTEQVANSASSASEKPKEEDKTQLKKGSNHSIAASDYAYDVTAVNNTIRGQSQDIDDKVVFLTFDDGIDPTLTPQVMSILKEYGVHATFFHIGYTITQENADILKRQITEGHAIANHSLSHNFNLLYPGRVPNQSQIVSEVNQTTANFQAILGKDFKTRIFRYPGGHMSWQGLESTDQALAKEG
;
A
#
# COMPACT_ATOMS: atom_id res chain seq x y z
N MET A 1 5.31 64.38 -18.61
CA MET A 1 5.19 63.19 -19.45
C MET A 1 6.52 62.51 -19.78
N LYS A 2 7.60 63.19 -20.24
CA LYS A 2 8.90 62.54 -20.55
C LYS A 2 9.57 61.83 -19.37
N LYS A 3 9.58 62.36 -18.15
CA LYS A 3 10.18 61.74 -16.95
C LYS A 3 9.46 60.42 -16.50
N SER A 4 8.15 60.34 -16.65
CA SER A 4 7.38 59.14 -16.26
C SER A 4 7.63 57.97 -17.21
N ILE A 5 7.83 58.24 -18.50
CA ILE A 5 8.11 57.20 -19.51
C ILE A 5 9.52 56.62 -19.31
N GLU A 6 10.48 57.44 -18.87
CA GLU A 6 11.87 57.00 -18.59
C GLU A 6 11.97 56.10 -17.36
N ILE A 7 11.18 56.36 -16.31
CA ILE A 7 11.10 55.52 -15.10
C ILE A 7 10.47 54.15 -15.42
N ILE A 8 9.41 54.13 -16.25
CA ILE A 8 8.76 52.86 -16.66
C ILE A 8 9.70 52.01 -17.52
N GLY A 9 10.49 52.60 -18.39
CA GLY A 9 11.49 51.92 -19.21
C GLY A 9 12.64 51.32 -18.39
N LYS A 10 13.09 52.00 -17.34
CA LYS A 10 14.15 51.55 -16.44
C LYS A 10 13.67 50.36 -15.57
N ASN A 11 12.45 50.40 -15.07
CA ASN A 11 11.87 49.32 -14.31
C ASN A 11 11.62 48.06 -15.15
N ARG A 12 11.21 48.18 -16.42
CA ARG A 12 11.07 47.03 -17.34
C ARG A 12 12.41 46.35 -17.64
N LYS A 13 13.48 47.13 -17.82
CA LYS A 13 14.82 46.54 -18.03
C LYS A 13 15.33 45.79 -16.79
N ALA A 14 15.10 46.34 -15.60
CA ALA A 14 15.45 45.70 -14.35
C ALA A 14 14.63 44.41 -14.12
N LEU A 15 13.33 44.43 -14.40
CA LEU A 15 12.47 43.24 -14.29
C LEU A 15 12.88 42.15 -15.26
N ASN A 16 13.20 42.51 -16.52
CA ASN A 16 13.68 41.51 -17.51
C ASN A 16 15.03 40.92 -17.10
N LEU A 17 15.93 41.74 -16.53
CA LEU A 17 17.22 41.22 -16.03
C LEU A 17 17.03 40.27 -14.86
N CYS A 18 16.13 40.57 -13.92
CA CYS A 18 15.79 39.63 -12.82
C CYS A 18 15.20 38.30 -13.32
N LEU A 19 14.32 38.34 -14.32
CA LEU A 19 13.77 37.14 -14.94
C LEU A 19 14.82 36.30 -15.65
N ILE A 20 15.79 36.93 -16.34
CA ILE A 20 16.89 36.20 -16.98
C ILE A 20 17.79 35.56 -15.94
N ILE A 21 18.12 36.27 -14.85
CA ILE A 21 18.93 35.68 -13.77
C ILE A 21 18.20 34.54 -13.08
N ALA A 22 16.91 34.66 -12.81
CA ALA A 22 16.11 33.59 -12.22
C ALA A 22 16.09 32.33 -13.11
N ASN A 23 15.92 32.48 -14.42
CA ASN A 23 15.97 31.37 -15.35
C ASN A 23 17.38 30.72 -15.43
N LEU A 24 18.44 31.48 -15.36
CA LEU A 24 19.81 30.94 -15.34
C LEU A 24 20.09 30.14 -14.06
N VAL A 25 19.58 30.58 -12.91
CA VAL A 25 19.68 29.85 -11.64
C VAL A 25 18.93 28.52 -11.70
N VAL A 26 17.71 28.52 -12.25
CA VAL A 26 16.93 27.29 -12.44
C VAL A 26 17.64 26.31 -13.35
N LEU A 27 18.22 26.78 -14.47
CA LEU A 27 18.98 25.92 -15.38
C LEU A 27 20.25 25.36 -14.73
N ALA A 28 20.94 26.16 -13.90
CA ALA A 28 22.11 25.69 -13.15
C ALA A 28 21.74 24.61 -12.12
N ILE A 29 20.62 24.76 -11.42
CA ILE A 29 20.12 23.75 -10.46
C ILE A 29 19.73 22.48 -11.20
N LEU A 30 19.02 22.58 -12.32
CA LEU A 30 18.65 21.42 -13.15
C LEU A 30 19.91 20.70 -13.68
N GLY A 31 20.90 21.44 -14.17
CA GLY A 31 22.17 20.87 -14.62
C GLY A 31 22.91 20.15 -13.50
N PHE A 32 22.93 20.72 -12.29
CA PHE A 32 23.54 20.09 -11.11
C PHE A 32 22.81 18.81 -10.69
N VAL A 33 21.48 18.81 -10.70
CA VAL A 33 20.67 17.60 -10.38
C VAL A 33 20.90 16.49 -11.41
N LEU A 34 20.96 16.83 -12.70
CA LEU A 34 21.26 15.86 -13.76
C LEU A 34 22.68 15.32 -13.67
N PHE A 35 23.65 16.15 -13.32
CA PHE A 35 25.05 15.74 -13.10
C PHE A 35 25.16 14.79 -11.89
N GLN A 36 24.49 15.09 -10.79
CA GLN A 36 24.43 14.22 -9.62
C GLN A 36 23.81 12.86 -9.97
N ARG A 37 22.70 12.84 -10.74
CA ARG A 37 22.08 11.60 -11.22
C ARG A 37 22.98 10.77 -12.13
N HIS A 38 23.77 11.43 -12.95
CA HIS A 38 24.73 10.74 -13.85
C HIS A 38 25.86 10.10 -13.06
N ASN A 39 26.42 10.80 -12.07
CA ASN A 39 27.50 10.28 -11.23
C ASN A 39 27.06 9.11 -10.35
N THR A 40 25.85 9.18 -9.75
CA THR A 40 25.30 8.03 -8.97
C THR A 40 25.08 6.80 -9.84
N LYS A 41 24.73 6.98 -11.11
CA LYS A 41 24.53 5.85 -12.03
C LYS A 41 25.87 5.22 -12.48
N SER A 42 26.92 6.02 -12.65
CA SER A 42 28.27 5.53 -12.99
C SER A 42 28.95 4.82 -11.81
N GLU A 43 28.73 5.25 -10.57
CA GLU A 43 29.23 4.56 -9.37
C GLU A 43 28.53 3.21 -9.14
N GLN A 44 27.23 3.10 -9.44
CA GLN A 44 26.50 1.83 -9.35
C GLN A 44 26.94 0.82 -10.41
N VAL A 45 27.24 1.26 -11.64
CA VAL A 45 27.75 0.39 -12.70
C VAL A 45 29.17 -0.07 -12.39
N ALA A 46 30.07 0.83 -11.93
CA ALA A 46 31.44 0.48 -11.54
C ALA A 46 31.51 -0.48 -10.34
N LYS A 47 30.50 -0.42 -9.43
CA LYS A 47 30.39 -1.34 -8.29
C LYS A 47 29.86 -2.72 -8.71
N ALA A 48 29.00 -2.78 -9.73
CA ALA A 48 28.50 -4.04 -10.29
C ALA A 48 29.59 -4.80 -11.05
N GLU A 49 30.37 -4.13 -11.91
CA GLU A 49 31.49 -4.76 -12.65
C GLU A 49 32.61 -5.28 -11.75
N LYS A 50 32.89 -4.61 -10.62
CA LYS A 50 33.88 -5.08 -9.65
C LYS A 50 33.44 -6.31 -8.84
N THR A 51 32.15 -6.56 -8.77
CA THR A 51 31.58 -7.73 -8.07
C THR A 51 31.59 -8.98 -8.94
N GLU A 52 31.52 -8.85 -10.27
CA GLU A 52 31.56 -9.99 -11.19
C GLU A 52 32.97 -10.57 -11.39
N GLN A 53 34.05 -9.77 -11.27
CA GLN A 53 35.41 -10.27 -11.43
C GLN A 53 35.99 -11.03 -10.24
N VAL A 54 35.35 -10.96 -9.07
CA VAL A 54 35.81 -11.70 -7.86
C VAL A 54 35.10 -13.05 -7.69
N ALA A 55 34.03 -13.34 -8.49
CA ALA A 55 33.20 -14.53 -8.32
C ALA A 55 33.76 -15.79 -9.03
N ASN A 56 34.92 -15.72 -9.71
CA ASN A 56 35.42 -16.87 -10.52
C ASN A 56 36.65 -17.57 -9.96
N SER A 57 36.96 -17.43 -8.69
CA SER A 57 38.02 -18.22 -8.06
C SER A 57 37.75 -18.45 -6.56
N ALA A 58 36.88 -19.38 -6.20
CA ALA A 58 37.01 -20.22 -5.00
C ALA A 58 35.89 -21.26 -4.98
N SER A 59 36.25 -22.48 -5.20
CA SER A 59 35.42 -23.66 -4.98
C SER A 59 35.20 -23.88 -3.47
N SER A 60 33.99 -24.39 -3.14
CA SER A 60 33.59 -25.02 -1.88
C SER A 60 33.75 -24.21 -0.58
N ALA A 61 32.71 -23.46 -0.25
CA ALA A 61 32.39 -23.18 1.13
C ALA A 61 30.88 -23.34 1.32
N SER A 62 30.48 -24.07 2.36
CA SER A 62 29.11 -24.36 2.77
C SER A 62 28.22 -23.12 2.72
N GLU A 63 27.13 -23.17 1.95
CA GLU A 63 26.09 -22.15 1.99
C GLU A 63 25.56 -22.04 3.41
N LYS A 64 25.85 -20.92 4.09
CA LYS A 64 25.04 -20.49 5.23
C LYS A 64 23.61 -20.28 4.73
N PRO A 65 22.59 -20.76 5.45
CA PRO A 65 21.20 -20.46 5.11
C PRO A 65 21.05 -18.94 4.95
N LYS A 66 20.57 -18.51 3.79
CA LYS A 66 20.24 -17.09 3.55
C LYS A 66 19.16 -16.71 4.56
N GLU A 67 19.45 -15.80 5.45
CA GLU A 67 18.50 -15.34 6.46
C GLU A 67 17.25 -14.83 5.72
N GLU A 68 16.10 -15.41 6.05
CA GLU A 68 14.83 -15.08 5.40
C GLU A 68 14.45 -13.63 5.72
N ASP A 69 14.17 -12.83 4.68
CA ASP A 69 13.69 -11.46 4.87
C ASP A 69 12.27 -11.46 5.43
N LYS A 70 12.15 -11.33 6.74
CA LYS A 70 10.88 -11.40 7.48
C LYS A 70 9.91 -10.27 7.16
N THR A 71 10.33 -9.23 6.44
CA THR A 71 9.43 -8.13 6.01
C THR A 71 8.60 -8.49 4.78
N GLN A 72 8.97 -9.59 4.09
CA GLN A 72 8.24 -10.06 2.91
C GLN A 72 6.88 -10.66 3.27
N LEU A 73 5.98 -10.67 2.28
CA LEU A 73 4.68 -11.32 2.40
C LEU A 73 4.85 -12.79 2.79
N LYS A 74 4.18 -13.21 3.86
CA LYS A 74 4.07 -14.63 4.21
C LYS A 74 3.18 -15.34 3.20
N LYS A 75 3.68 -16.42 2.63
CA LYS A 75 2.95 -17.22 1.64
C LYS A 75 1.59 -17.66 2.17
N GLY A 76 0.54 -17.42 1.38
CA GLY A 76 -0.83 -17.80 1.71
C GLY A 76 -1.47 -16.93 2.81
N SER A 77 -0.95 -15.73 3.06
CA SER A 77 -1.47 -14.80 4.05
C SER A 77 -1.66 -13.38 3.50
N ASN A 78 -2.12 -12.49 4.37
CA ASN A 78 -2.36 -11.08 4.07
C ASN A 78 -1.42 -10.11 4.84
N HIS A 79 -0.32 -10.64 5.37
CA HIS A 79 0.64 -9.93 6.19
C HIS A 79 2.06 -10.45 5.97
N SER A 80 3.08 -9.78 6.52
CA SER A 80 4.49 -10.20 6.41
C SER A 80 4.80 -11.41 7.31
N ILE A 81 5.94 -12.05 7.06
CA ILE A 81 6.43 -13.18 7.89
C ILE A 81 6.58 -12.73 9.34
N ALA A 82 7.18 -11.54 9.58
CA ALA A 82 7.35 -10.99 10.93
C ALA A 82 6.02 -10.71 11.63
N ALA A 83 4.99 -10.28 10.91
CA ALA A 83 3.68 -10.00 11.49
C ALA A 83 2.98 -11.24 12.05
N SER A 84 3.43 -12.45 11.68
CA SER A 84 2.88 -13.70 12.24
C SER A 84 3.09 -13.83 13.74
N ASP A 85 4.07 -13.11 14.30
CA ASP A 85 4.39 -13.19 15.73
C ASP A 85 3.33 -12.48 16.61
N TYR A 86 2.50 -11.59 15.99
CA TYR A 86 1.44 -10.84 16.67
C TYR A 86 0.09 -10.87 15.94
N ALA A 87 -0.01 -11.58 14.81
CA ALA A 87 -1.26 -11.75 14.09
C ALA A 87 -2.16 -12.74 14.82
N TYR A 88 -3.42 -12.38 14.98
CA TYR A 88 -4.44 -13.28 15.52
C TYR A 88 -5.15 -14.06 14.41
N ASP A 89 -5.54 -15.29 14.68
CA ASP A 89 -6.38 -16.07 13.77
C ASP A 89 -7.76 -15.42 13.65
N VAL A 90 -8.20 -15.15 12.43
CA VAL A 90 -9.45 -14.44 12.18
C VAL A 90 -10.68 -15.22 12.65
N THR A 91 -10.62 -16.56 12.64
CA THR A 91 -11.71 -17.40 13.13
C THR A 91 -11.83 -17.30 14.65
N ALA A 92 -10.70 -17.34 15.37
CA ALA A 92 -10.66 -17.14 16.82
C ALA A 92 -11.19 -15.76 17.22
N VAL A 93 -10.76 -14.69 16.50
CA VAL A 93 -11.28 -13.33 16.71
C VAL A 93 -12.79 -13.27 16.51
N ASN A 94 -13.30 -13.82 15.40
CA ASN A 94 -14.72 -13.80 15.09
C ASN A 94 -15.56 -14.58 16.12
N ASN A 95 -15.11 -15.76 16.53
CA ASN A 95 -15.78 -16.58 17.54
C ASN A 95 -15.83 -15.87 18.90
N THR A 96 -14.72 -15.24 19.31
CA THR A 96 -14.65 -14.48 20.56
C THR A 96 -15.60 -13.28 20.55
N ILE A 97 -15.64 -12.50 19.45
CA ILE A 97 -16.53 -11.34 19.31
C ILE A 97 -18.00 -11.78 19.33
N ARG A 98 -18.32 -12.95 18.76
CA ARG A 98 -19.68 -13.50 18.74
C ARG A 98 -20.06 -14.23 20.04
N GLY A 99 -19.15 -14.34 21.01
CA GLY A 99 -19.38 -15.07 22.26
C GLY A 99 -19.50 -16.58 22.08
N GLN A 100 -18.98 -17.13 20.98
CA GLN A 100 -19.02 -18.57 20.66
C GLN A 100 -17.87 -19.34 21.30
N SER A 101 -16.77 -18.68 21.62
CA SER A 101 -15.61 -19.21 22.32
C SER A 101 -14.88 -18.11 23.06
N GLN A 102 -13.92 -18.48 23.93
CA GLN A 102 -12.96 -17.56 24.57
C GLN A 102 -11.54 -17.88 24.08
N ASP A 103 -11.35 -17.90 22.77
CA ASP A 103 -10.07 -18.22 22.15
C ASP A 103 -9.03 -17.09 22.30
N ILE A 104 -9.48 -15.90 22.75
CA ILE A 104 -8.64 -14.74 23.04
C ILE A 104 -8.92 -14.28 24.46
N ASP A 105 -7.99 -14.55 25.37
CA ASP A 105 -8.12 -14.20 26.80
C ASP A 105 -7.66 -12.77 27.09
N ASP A 106 -6.83 -12.18 26.22
CA ASP A 106 -6.28 -10.85 26.39
C ASP A 106 -7.30 -9.74 26.06
N LYS A 107 -7.11 -8.57 26.70
CA LYS A 107 -7.83 -7.35 26.29
C LYS A 107 -7.12 -6.75 25.08
N VAL A 108 -7.61 -7.10 23.89
CA VAL A 108 -7.01 -6.69 22.61
C VAL A 108 -7.93 -5.70 21.88
N VAL A 109 -7.32 -4.70 21.25
CA VAL A 109 -8.00 -3.76 20.34
C VAL A 109 -7.41 -3.94 18.95
N PHE A 110 -8.26 -4.21 17.97
CA PHE A 110 -7.89 -4.29 16.56
C PHE A 110 -8.16 -2.95 15.88
N LEU A 111 -7.12 -2.22 15.52
CA LEU A 111 -7.26 -1.01 14.70
C LEU A 111 -7.52 -1.40 13.25
N THR A 112 -8.54 -0.79 12.66
CA THR A 112 -8.88 -1.03 11.26
C THR A 112 -9.14 0.29 10.54
N PHE A 113 -8.79 0.34 9.25
CA PHE A 113 -9.00 1.48 8.38
C PHE A 113 -9.67 0.98 7.09
N ASP A 114 -10.80 1.58 6.75
CA ASP A 114 -11.60 1.23 5.58
C ASP A 114 -11.39 2.24 4.43
N ASP A 115 -11.94 1.95 3.26
CA ASP A 115 -12.09 2.83 2.09
C ASP A 115 -10.80 3.28 1.38
N GLY A 116 -9.61 2.85 1.84
CA GLY A 116 -8.34 3.16 1.17
C GLY A 116 -8.15 2.29 -0.11
N ILE A 117 -7.17 2.56 -0.89
CA ILE A 117 -5.94 3.35 -0.70
C ILE A 117 -6.19 4.81 -1.08
N ASP A 118 -5.97 5.73 -0.16
CA ASP A 118 -5.83 7.15 -0.47
C ASP A 118 -4.33 7.51 -0.52
N PRO A 119 -3.81 8.03 -1.64
CA PRO A 119 -2.36 8.26 -1.81
C PRO A 119 -1.80 9.34 -0.88
N THR A 120 -2.65 10.17 -0.28
CA THR A 120 -2.25 11.23 0.65
C THR A 120 -2.43 10.80 2.10
N LEU A 121 -3.61 10.28 2.45
CA LEU A 121 -3.96 9.97 3.84
C LEU A 121 -3.37 8.64 4.31
N THR A 122 -3.39 7.59 3.47
CA THR A 122 -2.88 6.28 3.87
C THR A 122 -1.42 6.32 4.34
N PRO A 123 -0.47 6.99 3.63
CA PRO A 123 0.91 7.12 4.11
C PRO A 123 1.05 7.91 5.41
N GLN A 124 0.18 8.87 5.67
CA GLN A 124 0.18 9.65 6.93
C GLN A 124 -0.26 8.76 8.10
N VAL A 125 -1.36 8.01 7.93
CA VAL A 125 -1.83 7.03 8.92
C VAL A 125 -0.73 6.02 9.24
N MET A 126 -0.10 5.44 8.21
CA MET A 126 1.01 4.49 8.39
C MET A 126 2.19 5.10 9.16
N SER A 127 2.51 6.37 8.91
CA SER A 127 3.59 7.07 9.61
C SER A 127 3.28 7.23 11.11
N ILE A 128 2.04 7.55 11.45
CA ILE A 128 1.57 7.63 12.83
C ILE A 128 1.63 6.25 13.50
N LEU A 129 1.10 5.21 12.85
CA LEU A 129 1.14 3.85 13.38
C LEU A 129 2.58 3.40 13.66
N LYS A 130 3.50 3.71 12.76
CA LYS A 130 4.93 3.42 12.93
C LYS A 130 5.55 4.17 14.10
N GLU A 131 5.22 5.44 14.28
CA GLU A 131 5.70 6.26 15.41
C GLU A 131 5.30 5.66 16.75
N TYR A 132 4.09 5.12 16.84
CA TYR A 132 3.58 4.50 18.07
C TYR A 132 3.85 2.99 18.17
N GLY A 133 4.53 2.39 17.20
CA GLY A 133 4.80 0.94 17.17
C GLY A 133 3.53 0.08 17.09
N VAL A 134 2.49 0.57 16.43
CA VAL A 134 1.18 -0.07 16.35
C VAL A 134 0.93 -0.60 14.94
N HIS A 135 0.35 -1.80 14.85
CA HIS A 135 -0.06 -2.40 13.60
C HIS A 135 -1.59 -2.35 13.42
N ALA A 136 -2.05 -2.40 12.18
CA ALA A 136 -3.46 -2.28 11.83
C ALA A 136 -3.84 -3.21 10.68
N THR A 137 -5.14 -3.39 10.46
CA THR A 137 -5.70 -4.02 9.26
C THR A 137 -6.32 -2.97 8.36
N PHE A 138 -5.93 -2.91 7.09
CA PHE A 138 -6.47 -1.99 6.10
C PHE A 138 -7.43 -2.73 5.18
N PHE A 139 -8.67 -2.28 5.12
CA PHE A 139 -9.71 -2.79 4.23
C PHE A 139 -9.78 -1.92 2.99
N HIS A 140 -9.25 -2.42 1.89
CA HIS A 140 -9.16 -1.64 0.65
C HIS A 140 -10.30 -1.93 -0.31
N ILE A 141 -10.79 -0.86 -0.92
CA ILE A 141 -11.71 -0.95 -2.06
C ILE A 141 -10.91 -1.30 -3.31
N GLY A 142 -11.33 -2.32 -4.05
CA GLY A 142 -10.57 -2.91 -5.12
C GLY A 142 -10.18 -1.94 -6.26
N TYR A 143 -11.02 -0.93 -6.55
CA TYR A 143 -10.68 0.06 -7.60
C TYR A 143 -9.53 1.00 -7.19
N THR A 144 -9.20 1.11 -5.91
CA THR A 144 -8.05 1.90 -5.44
C THR A 144 -6.73 1.14 -5.52
N ILE A 145 -6.78 -0.17 -5.78
CA ILE A 145 -5.62 -1.05 -5.89
C ILE A 145 -5.08 -0.96 -7.33
N THR A 146 -4.24 0.03 -7.57
CA THR A 146 -3.66 0.34 -8.88
C THR A 146 -2.14 0.29 -8.86
N GLN A 147 -1.51 0.33 -10.03
CA GLN A 147 -0.04 0.38 -10.10
C GLN A 147 0.54 1.66 -9.49
N GLU A 148 -0.20 2.77 -9.55
CA GLU A 148 0.20 4.03 -8.93
C GLU A 148 0.24 3.91 -7.41
N ASN A 149 -0.62 3.08 -6.82
CA ASN A 149 -0.72 2.85 -5.38
C ASN A 149 0.08 1.62 -4.91
N ALA A 150 0.78 0.92 -5.82
CA ALA A 150 1.48 -0.33 -5.54
C ALA A 150 2.51 -0.22 -4.41
N ASP A 151 3.24 0.89 -4.35
CA ASP A 151 4.27 1.10 -3.33
C ASP A 151 3.66 1.28 -1.93
N ILE A 152 2.49 1.91 -1.84
CA ILE A 152 1.76 2.04 -0.55
C ILE A 152 1.33 0.66 -0.07
N LEU A 153 0.76 -0.16 -0.96
CA LEU A 153 0.30 -1.51 -0.64
C LEU A 153 1.46 -2.42 -0.18
N LYS A 154 2.57 -2.41 -0.91
CA LYS A 154 3.79 -3.16 -0.53
C LYS A 154 4.35 -2.69 0.81
N ARG A 155 4.37 -1.37 1.02
CA ARG A 155 4.83 -0.76 2.26
C ARG A 155 3.97 -1.18 3.45
N GLN A 156 2.66 -1.34 3.30
CA GLN A 156 1.79 -1.86 4.36
C GLN A 156 2.23 -3.25 4.82
N ILE A 157 2.53 -4.15 3.87
CA ILE A 157 3.04 -5.50 4.20
C ILE A 157 4.39 -5.42 4.91
N THR A 158 5.35 -4.65 4.37
CA THR A 158 6.71 -4.56 4.93
C THR A 158 6.76 -3.88 6.30
N GLU A 159 5.82 -2.97 6.60
CA GLU A 159 5.67 -2.33 7.90
C GLU A 159 4.81 -3.15 8.88
N GLY A 160 4.41 -4.38 8.51
CA GLY A 160 3.78 -5.33 9.41
C GLY A 160 2.27 -5.18 9.57
N HIS A 161 1.61 -4.42 8.69
CA HIS A 161 0.16 -4.33 8.66
C HIS A 161 -0.47 -5.51 7.92
N ALA A 162 -1.75 -5.76 8.19
CA ALA A 162 -2.56 -6.71 7.43
C ALA A 162 -3.44 -6.00 6.39
N ILE A 163 -3.68 -6.68 5.27
CA ILE A 163 -4.51 -6.18 4.18
C ILE A 163 -5.76 -7.03 4.06
N ALA A 164 -6.92 -6.40 3.90
CA ALA A 164 -8.22 -7.04 3.82
C ALA A 164 -9.07 -6.45 2.69
N ASN A 165 -10.13 -7.17 2.33
CA ASN A 165 -10.99 -6.87 1.20
C ASN A 165 -12.22 -6.04 1.63
N HIS A 166 -12.53 -4.97 0.87
CA HIS A 166 -13.70 -4.11 1.10
C HIS A 166 -14.58 -3.94 -0.15
N SER A 167 -14.77 -5.02 -0.91
CA SER A 167 -15.37 -5.07 -2.24
C SER A 167 -14.55 -4.36 -3.33
N LEU A 168 -14.99 -4.46 -4.58
CA LEU A 168 -14.34 -3.78 -5.69
C LEU A 168 -14.81 -2.33 -5.82
N SER A 169 -16.12 -2.11 -5.79
CA SER A 169 -16.75 -0.83 -6.17
C SER A 169 -17.21 0.01 -4.99
N HIS A 170 -17.46 -0.60 -3.83
CA HIS A 170 -18.15 0.01 -2.68
C HIS A 170 -19.51 0.62 -3.07
N ASN A 171 -20.15 0.13 -4.13
CA ASN A 171 -21.39 0.70 -4.66
C ASN A 171 -22.61 -0.02 -4.09
N PHE A 172 -23.33 0.63 -3.17
CA PHE A 172 -24.51 0.07 -2.50
C PHE A 172 -25.63 -0.32 -3.46
N ASN A 173 -25.80 0.41 -4.58
CA ASN A 173 -26.83 0.08 -5.56
C ASN A 173 -26.53 -1.22 -6.32
N LEU A 174 -25.26 -1.58 -6.47
CA LEU A 174 -24.83 -2.83 -7.08
C LEU A 174 -24.80 -3.98 -6.08
N LEU A 175 -24.28 -3.71 -4.88
CA LEU A 175 -24.08 -4.73 -3.85
C LEU A 175 -25.40 -5.07 -3.13
N TYR A 176 -26.29 -4.08 -2.94
CA TYR A 176 -27.51 -4.21 -2.16
C TYR A 176 -28.72 -3.53 -2.84
N PRO A 177 -29.07 -3.91 -4.09
CA PRO A 177 -30.21 -3.33 -4.79
C PRO A 177 -31.50 -3.52 -3.95
N GLY A 178 -32.21 -2.42 -3.72
CA GLY A 178 -33.40 -2.46 -2.84
C GLY A 178 -33.11 -2.88 -1.39
N ARG A 179 -31.88 -2.70 -0.92
CA ARG A 179 -31.35 -3.12 0.40
C ARG A 179 -31.22 -4.65 0.58
N VAL A 180 -31.35 -5.41 -0.51
CA VAL A 180 -31.16 -6.88 -0.52
C VAL A 180 -29.77 -7.21 -1.06
N PRO A 181 -28.99 -8.09 -0.40
CA PRO A 181 -27.69 -8.48 -0.88
C PRO A 181 -27.74 -9.16 -2.26
N ASN A 182 -26.96 -8.64 -3.20
CA ASN A 182 -26.72 -9.30 -4.47
C ASN A 182 -25.51 -10.24 -4.31
N GLN A 183 -25.77 -11.48 -3.89
CA GLN A 183 -24.72 -12.46 -3.59
C GLN A 183 -23.72 -12.62 -4.74
N SER A 184 -24.20 -12.78 -5.98
CA SER A 184 -23.31 -13.01 -7.13
C SER A 184 -22.40 -11.80 -7.40
N GLN A 185 -22.94 -10.59 -7.25
CA GLN A 185 -22.17 -9.36 -7.40
C GLN A 185 -21.12 -9.23 -6.29
N ILE A 186 -21.50 -9.48 -5.05
CA ILE A 186 -20.58 -9.40 -3.88
C ILE A 186 -19.43 -10.39 -4.05
N VAL A 187 -19.71 -11.66 -4.35
CA VAL A 187 -18.68 -12.69 -4.58
C VAL A 187 -17.78 -12.31 -5.75
N SER A 188 -18.35 -11.84 -6.86
CA SER A 188 -17.57 -11.37 -8.01
C SER A 188 -16.63 -10.23 -7.64
N GLU A 189 -17.10 -9.24 -6.86
CA GLU A 189 -16.28 -8.10 -6.43
C GLU A 189 -15.17 -8.51 -5.46
N VAL A 190 -15.44 -9.43 -4.55
CA VAL A 190 -14.41 -9.97 -3.65
C VAL A 190 -13.31 -10.67 -4.43
N ASN A 191 -13.67 -11.50 -5.41
CA ASN A 191 -12.71 -12.22 -6.25
C ASN A 191 -11.89 -11.27 -7.13
N GLN A 192 -12.51 -10.25 -7.73
CA GLN A 192 -11.79 -9.24 -8.53
C GLN A 192 -10.83 -8.42 -7.66
N THR A 193 -11.26 -8.00 -6.47
CA THR A 193 -10.39 -7.29 -5.51
C THR A 193 -9.20 -8.14 -5.09
N THR A 194 -9.43 -9.43 -4.83
CA THR A 194 -8.34 -10.38 -4.52
C THR A 194 -7.38 -10.52 -5.69
N ALA A 195 -7.86 -10.56 -6.93
CA ALA A 195 -7.01 -10.58 -8.11
C ALA A 195 -6.18 -9.30 -8.26
N ASN A 196 -6.73 -8.12 -7.93
CA ASN A 196 -5.99 -6.85 -7.92
C ASN A 196 -4.86 -6.86 -6.88
N PHE A 197 -5.10 -7.36 -5.67
CA PHE A 197 -4.04 -7.57 -4.67
C PHE A 197 -2.94 -8.47 -5.22
N GLN A 198 -3.31 -9.61 -5.79
CA GLN A 198 -2.35 -10.57 -6.32
C GLN A 198 -1.54 -10.05 -7.50
N ALA A 199 -2.09 -9.13 -8.30
CA ALA A 199 -1.36 -8.48 -9.38
C ALA A 199 -0.19 -7.61 -8.88
N ILE A 200 -0.29 -7.08 -7.66
CA ILE A 200 0.72 -6.21 -7.04
C ILE A 200 1.61 -6.97 -6.06
N LEU A 201 1.01 -7.79 -5.19
CA LEU A 201 1.70 -8.48 -4.09
C LEU A 201 2.17 -9.89 -4.43
N GLY A 202 1.73 -10.42 -5.57
CA GLY A 202 2.05 -11.77 -6.02
C GLY A 202 0.96 -12.79 -5.67
N LYS A 203 1.01 -13.94 -6.35
CA LYS A 203 0.00 -15.01 -6.26
C LYS A 203 -0.09 -15.68 -4.88
N ASP A 204 0.93 -15.50 -4.07
CA ASP A 204 0.96 -16.02 -2.70
C ASP A 204 0.13 -15.18 -1.72
N PHE A 205 -0.32 -13.98 -2.11
CA PHE A 205 -1.23 -13.19 -1.29
C PHE A 205 -2.60 -13.86 -1.19
N LYS A 206 -3.08 -14.01 0.05
CA LYS A 206 -4.44 -14.48 0.37
C LYS A 206 -4.98 -13.72 1.57
N THR A 207 -6.25 -13.33 1.51
CA THR A 207 -6.96 -12.78 2.67
C THR A 207 -8.28 -13.53 2.87
N ARG A 208 -8.57 -13.91 4.10
CA ARG A 208 -9.85 -14.50 4.53
C ARG A 208 -10.73 -13.46 5.22
N ILE A 209 -10.35 -12.20 5.11
CA ILE A 209 -11.01 -11.10 5.80
C ILE A 209 -11.70 -10.22 4.77
N PHE A 210 -13.02 -10.17 4.85
CA PHE A 210 -13.89 -9.30 4.06
C PHE A 210 -14.76 -8.46 4.99
N ARG A 211 -14.86 -7.17 4.71
CA ARG A 211 -15.80 -6.28 5.37
C ARG A 211 -16.82 -5.81 4.36
N TYR A 212 -18.09 -6.02 4.67
CA TYR A 212 -19.18 -5.54 3.84
C TYR A 212 -19.23 -4.01 3.84
N PRO A 213 -19.28 -3.35 2.68
CA PRO A 213 -19.58 -1.92 2.57
C PRO A 213 -20.83 -1.54 3.36
N GLY A 214 -20.68 -0.55 4.24
CA GLY A 214 -21.74 -0.15 5.17
C GLY A 214 -21.89 -1.03 6.42
N GLY A 215 -21.07 -2.08 6.57
CA GLY A 215 -21.06 -3.00 7.72
C GLY A 215 -22.11 -4.11 7.63
N HIS A 216 -21.74 -5.32 8.06
CA HIS A 216 -22.60 -6.52 8.02
C HIS A 216 -23.97 -6.30 8.69
N MET A 217 -23.99 -5.64 9.84
CA MET A 217 -25.23 -5.42 10.62
C MET A 217 -26.19 -4.41 9.99
N SER A 218 -25.78 -3.70 8.95
CA SER A 218 -26.63 -2.73 8.24
C SER A 218 -27.53 -3.38 7.19
N TRP A 219 -27.30 -4.64 6.88
CA TRP A 219 -28.00 -5.39 5.84
C TRP A 219 -28.68 -6.62 6.41
N GLN A 220 -29.76 -7.08 5.75
CA GLN A 220 -30.49 -8.29 6.11
C GLN A 220 -30.31 -9.35 5.02
N GLY A 221 -30.36 -10.64 5.40
CA GLY A 221 -30.31 -11.75 4.46
C GLY A 221 -28.91 -12.01 3.88
N LEU A 222 -27.86 -11.73 4.66
CA LEU A 222 -26.46 -11.98 4.25
C LEU A 222 -26.03 -13.43 4.43
N GLU A 223 -26.82 -14.29 5.07
CA GLU A 223 -26.44 -15.66 5.45
C GLU A 223 -26.00 -16.50 4.25
N SER A 224 -26.72 -16.40 3.13
CA SER A 224 -26.35 -17.11 1.90
C SER A 224 -25.08 -16.55 1.25
N THR A 225 -24.87 -15.24 1.37
CA THR A 225 -23.66 -14.57 0.88
C THR A 225 -22.46 -14.94 1.75
N ASP A 226 -22.62 -14.95 3.08
CA ASP A 226 -21.57 -15.41 4.02
C ASP A 226 -21.14 -16.84 3.71
N GLN A 227 -22.11 -17.74 3.45
CA GLN A 227 -21.83 -19.12 3.08
C GLN A 227 -21.12 -19.23 1.72
N ALA A 228 -21.47 -18.38 0.75
CA ALA A 228 -20.81 -18.37 -0.54
C ALA A 228 -19.37 -17.87 -0.42
N LEU A 229 -19.13 -16.79 0.32
CA LEU A 229 -17.78 -16.27 0.56
C LEU A 229 -16.90 -17.26 1.34
N ALA A 230 -17.47 -17.97 2.31
CA ALA A 230 -16.74 -19.00 3.05
C ALA A 230 -16.28 -20.18 2.19
N LYS A 231 -16.90 -20.43 1.04
CA LYS A 231 -16.48 -21.47 0.09
C LYS A 231 -15.33 -21.03 -0.82
N GLU A 232 -15.18 -19.72 -1.02
CA GLU A 232 -14.08 -19.18 -1.83
C GLU A 232 -12.73 -19.19 -1.06
N GLY A 233 -12.73 -19.37 0.25
CA GLY A 233 -11.56 -19.47 1.13
C GLY A 233 -11.36 -18.25 1.98
#